data_ca50e31f25c2b1cde669a00f25728d07
#
_entry.id   ca50e31f25c2b1cde669a00f25728d07
#
_cell.length_a   1.000
_cell.length_b   1.000
_cell.length_c   1.000
_cell.angle_alpha   90.00
_cell.angle_beta   90.00
_cell.angle_gamma   90.00
#
_symmetry.space_group_name_H-M   'P 1'
#
loop_
_entity.id
_entity.type
_entity.pdbx_description
1 polymer ?
#
loop_
_entity_poly.entity_id
_entity_poly.type
_entity_poly.pdbx_seq_one_letter_code
_entity_poly.pdbx_strand_id
1 'polypeptide(L)'
;VVGYALTTLEDETETEGDGDEAEINALGNKKRTAKRAPVIGFDMGGTSTDVSRYHGRFEQVTETQTAGVTIQAPQLDITTVAAGGGSALTFKSGTFRVGPESVGSEPGPVCYKKGGTKLSVTDANVMLGRIVPEYFPNIFGTGENEPLDVHATRVAFELETDAINAALAENAARNGEQKPTELSTEDVALGYLRVANETMCRPIRQITESKGHETSNHVLAAFGGAGPQHACSVARALGIKKVFVHRFCGILSAYGMGLADVVEETQLPFVGVLCDGVSGTLNNETLDRALALAQTLKTTVVGDLCEQGFDRNATRSEIFLNLRYDGTDTAMMIAEEISETETETEVSFSFVRAFKQQFEREYGFDLANRDLRIDDVRVRGTGVSGLVRREPIGGCFGHEKDQNKKKNKIAPTPDTTKQEFFDNGWCDTPIFLIETLPSGVVIRGPAVIMNGTATCVIEPGCDATLTRFGDLKIAVDVAGLENRNETKETSQPTPVDPVNLSIFSNRFMGIAEQMGRTLQRTAVSTNIKERLDFSCALFAPDGGLVVRAFPI
;
A
#
# COMPACT_ATOMS: atom_id res chain seq x y z
N VAL A 1 6.88 8.37 2.53
CA VAL A 1 6.65 8.76 1.14
C VAL A 1 7.97 8.84 0.38
N VAL A 2 8.91 9.70 0.76
CA VAL A 2 10.22 9.81 0.07
C VAL A 2 11.04 8.51 0.19
N GLY A 3 10.97 7.83 1.34
CA GLY A 3 11.69 6.57 1.56
C GLY A 3 11.38 5.50 0.53
N TYR A 4 10.12 5.29 0.17
CA TYR A 4 9.77 4.29 -0.82
C TYR A 4 9.97 4.77 -2.27
N ALA A 5 9.92 6.07 -2.54
CA ALA A 5 10.27 6.59 -3.86
C ALA A 5 11.72 6.24 -4.25
N LEU A 6 12.60 6.10 -3.26
CA LEU A 6 13.97 5.62 -3.48
C LEU A 6 14.03 4.17 -3.94
N THR A 7 13.03 3.35 -3.60
CA THR A 7 13.00 1.94 -4.01
C THR A 7 12.86 1.76 -5.51
N THR A 8 12.26 2.75 -6.20
CA THR A 8 12.10 2.71 -7.66
C THR A 8 13.39 3.03 -8.41
N LEU A 9 14.36 3.69 -7.76
CA LEU A 9 15.63 4.07 -8.38
C LEU A 9 16.59 2.89 -8.58
N GLU A 10 16.38 1.77 -7.89
CA GLU A 10 17.27 0.60 -7.98
C GLU A 10 16.96 -0.32 -9.16
N ASP A 11 15.71 -0.39 -9.62
CA ASP A 11 15.38 -1.19 -10.79
C ASP A 11 16.04 -0.69 -12.08
N GLU A 12 16.53 0.55 -12.10
CA GLU A 12 17.20 1.12 -13.28
C GLU A 12 18.61 0.58 -13.52
N THR A 13 19.28 0.05 -12.49
CA THR A 13 20.67 -0.42 -12.62
C THR A 13 20.78 -1.91 -12.94
N GLU A 14 19.71 -2.68 -12.85
CA GLU A 14 19.71 -4.12 -13.10
C GLU A 14 19.22 -4.53 -14.51
N THR A 15 18.68 -3.61 -15.30
CA THR A 15 18.22 -3.89 -16.68
C THR A 15 19.29 -3.67 -17.74
N GLU A 16 20.58 -3.95 -17.46
CA GLU A 16 21.63 -3.99 -18.48
C GLU A 16 21.58 -5.26 -19.35
N GLY A 17 20.42 -5.69 -19.78
CA GLY A 17 20.36 -6.89 -20.59
C GLY A 17 19.03 -7.21 -21.23
N ASP A 18 18.38 -6.28 -21.92
CA ASP A 18 17.59 -6.64 -23.12
C ASP A 18 17.09 -5.37 -23.81
N GLY A 19 17.23 -5.39 -25.15
CA GLY A 19 17.12 -4.23 -25.99
C GLY A 19 15.73 -3.58 -26.00
N ASP A 20 15.73 -2.31 -25.67
CA ASP A 20 14.71 -1.39 -26.15
C ASP A 20 15.32 0.01 -26.35
N GLU A 21 14.81 0.71 -27.33
CA GLU A 21 15.35 1.91 -27.94
C GLU A 21 15.71 3.01 -26.92
N ALA A 22 16.99 3.38 -26.88
CA ALA A 22 17.50 4.45 -26.03
C ALA A 22 17.45 5.77 -26.80
N GLU A 23 16.68 6.75 -26.35
CA GLU A 23 16.80 8.12 -26.81
C GLU A 23 18.12 8.73 -26.33
N ILE A 24 18.85 9.33 -27.27
CA ILE A 24 20.13 10.02 -27.01
C ILE A 24 19.82 11.50 -26.85
N ASN A 25 20.13 12.09 -25.68
CA ASN A 25 20.00 13.52 -25.47
C ASN A 25 21.15 14.29 -26.16
N ALA A 26 21.01 15.64 -26.29
CA ALA A 26 21.94 16.52 -26.98
C ALA A 26 23.39 16.53 -26.45
N LEU A 27 23.66 15.81 -25.34
CA LEU A 27 24.99 15.63 -24.73
C LEU A 27 25.56 14.21 -24.90
N GLY A 28 24.92 13.36 -25.74
CA GLY A 28 25.41 12.02 -26.04
C GLY A 28 25.20 10.99 -24.93
N ASN A 29 24.45 11.31 -23.87
CA ASN A 29 24.11 10.37 -22.81
C ASN A 29 22.79 9.64 -23.13
N LYS A 30 22.83 8.32 -23.16
CA LYS A 30 21.63 7.49 -23.30
C LYS A 30 20.73 7.66 -22.09
N LYS A 31 19.62 8.40 -22.24
CA LYS A 31 18.56 8.48 -21.25
C LYS A 31 17.62 7.27 -21.48
N ARG A 32 17.77 6.23 -20.68
CA ARG A 32 16.82 5.12 -20.67
C ARG A 32 15.61 5.56 -19.86
N THR A 33 14.54 5.89 -20.51
CA THR A 33 13.21 5.99 -19.88
C THR A 33 12.60 4.59 -19.80
N ALA A 34 13.17 3.72 -18.99
CA ALA A 34 12.44 2.52 -18.60
C ALA A 34 11.19 2.98 -17.84
N LYS A 35 10.01 2.59 -18.31
CA LYS A 35 8.74 2.88 -17.65
C LYS A 35 8.79 2.26 -16.26
N ARG A 36 9.01 3.08 -15.23
CA ARG A 36 9.14 2.62 -13.83
C ARG A 36 7.83 2.00 -13.37
N ALA A 37 7.90 0.85 -12.71
CA ALA A 37 6.73 0.26 -12.10
C ALA A 37 6.19 1.18 -11.00
N PRO A 38 4.85 1.38 -10.90
CA PRO A 38 4.27 2.11 -9.79
C PRO A 38 4.48 1.38 -8.47
N VAL A 39 4.58 2.12 -7.38
CA VAL A 39 4.86 1.58 -6.04
C VAL A 39 3.72 1.88 -5.08
N ILE A 40 3.36 0.90 -4.27
CA ILE A 40 2.47 1.07 -3.12
C ILE A 40 3.34 1.07 -1.87
N GLY A 41 3.29 2.17 -1.10
CA GLY A 41 3.85 2.23 0.25
C GLY A 41 2.90 1.57 1.23
N PHE A 42 3.41 0.64 2.03
CA PHE A 42 2.67 -0.13 3.02
C PHE A 42 3.38 -0.03 4.36
N ASP A 43 2.95 0.92 5.20
CA ASP A 43 3.49 1.19 6.53
C ASP A 43 2.59 0.57 7.60
N MET A 44 2.98 -0.57 8.15
CA MET A 44 2.23 -1.20 9.23
C MET A 44 2.97 -1.05 10.56
N GLY A 45 2.35 -0.29 11.43
CA GLY A 45 2.78 -0.10 12.81
C GLY A 45 2.04 -0.99 13.82
N GLY A 46 2.07 -0.58 15.09
CA GLY A 46 1.35 -1.29 16.16
C GLY A 46 -0.17 -1.07 16.12
N THR A 47 -0.67 0.07 15.64
CA THR A 47 -2.08 0.46 15.75
C THR A 47 -2.79 0.57 14.41
N SER A 48 -2.08 1.02 13.38
CA SER A 48 -2.64 1.32 12.06
C SER A 48 -1.73 0.85 10.94
N THR A 49 -2.31 0.81 9.75
CA THR A 49 -1.59 0.66 8.49
C THR A 49 -1.89 1.85 7.61
N ASP A 50 -0.84 2.52 7.17
CA ASP A 50 -0.90 3.64 6.25
C ASP A 50 -0.47 3.19 4.85
N VAL A 51 -1.26 3.51 3.84
CA VAL A 51 -0.96 3.16 2.45
C VAL A 51 -0.93 4.41 1.58
N SER A 52 0.00 4.42 0.64
CA SER A 52 0.19 5.51 -0.31
C SER A 52 0.62 4.95 -1.66
N ARG A 53 0.41 5.72 -2.73
CA ARG A 53 0.81 5.33 -4.08
C ARG A 53 1.79 6.34 -4.66
N TYR A 54 2.77 5.83 -5.45
CA TYR A 54 3.74 6.63 -6.16
C TYR A 54 3.95 6.10 -7.59
N HIS A 55 3.91 7.01 -8.57
CA HIS A 55 4.22 6.69 -9.96
C HIS A 55 4.89 7.90 -10.61
N GLY A 56 6.17 8.11 -10.26
CA GLY A 56 6.95 9.26 -10.72
C GLY A 56 6.66 10.56 -9.97
N ARG A 57 5.47 10.72 -9.41
CA ARG A 57 5.04 11.84 -8.56
C ARG A 57 4.23 11.35 -7.37
N PHE A 58 4.19 12.14 -6.30
CA PHE A 58 3.34 11.88 -5.15
C PHE A 58 1.89 12.25 -5.47
N GLU A 59 0.98 11.34 -5.20
CA GLU A 59 -0.44 11.64 -5.32
C GLU A 59 -0.88 12.56 -4.19
N GLN A 60 -1.74 13.52 -4.53
CA GLN A 60 -2.28 14.48 -3.59
C GLN A 60 -3.79 14.54 -3.70
N VAL A 61 -4.40 14.91 -2.58
CA VAL A 61 -5.81 15.28 -2.48
C VAL A 61 -5.90 16.72 -2.00
N THR A 62 -6.87 17.46 -2.50
CA THR A 62 -7.10 18.87 -2.15
C THR A 62 -8.09 19.04 -1.02
N GLU A 63 -8.84 17.98 -0.73
CA GLU A 63 -9.86 17.94 0.31
C GLU A 63 -9.77 16.62 1.05
N THR A 64 -9.72 16.67 2.37
CA THR A 64 -9.78 15.50 3.24
C THR A 64 -10.81 15.74 4.34
N GLN A 65 -11.44 14.64 4.78
CA GLN A 65 -12.33 14.68 5.93
C GLN A 65 -11.66 13.98 7.12
N THR A 66 -11.43 14.72 8.19
CA THR A 66 -10.84 14.20 9.43
C THR A 66 -11.79 14.45 10.59
N ALA A 67 -12.22 13.39 11.27
CA ALA A 67 -13.16 13.44 12.38
C ALA A 67 -14.44 14.25 12.07
N GLY A 68 -14.96 14.14 10.84
CA GLY A 68 -16.16 14.86 10.39
C GLY A 68 -15.92 16.32 9.98
N VAL A 69 -14.67 16.80 10.05
CA VAL A 69 -14.29 18.15 9.58
C VAL A 69 -13.63 18.05 8.21
N THR A 70 -14.17 18.78 7.25
CA THR A 70 -13.59 18.90 5.91
C THR A 70 -12.44 19.91 5.95
N ILE A 71 -11.25 19.47 5.56
CA ILE A 71 -10.04 20.27 5.44
C ILE A 71 -9.73 20.45 3.96
N GLN A 72 -9.82 21.67 3.47
CA GLN A 72 -9.46 22.04 2.10
C GLN A 72 -8.02 22.55 2.06
N ALA A 73 -7.08 21.62 2.08
CA ALA A 73 -5.65 21.89 1.92
C ALA A 73 -5.00 20.75 1.14
N PRO A 74 -4.01 21.06 0.28
CA PRO A 74 -3.27 20.02 -0.41
C PRO A 74 -2.57 19.10 0.59
N GLN A 75 -2.88 17.82 0.52
CA GLN A 75 -2.26 16.79 1.35
C GLN A 75 -1.83 15.61 0.48
N LEU A 76 -0.84 14.86 0.95
CA LEU A 76 -0.51 13.59 0.32
C LEU A 76 -1.69 12.63 0.45
N ASP A 77 -2.01 11.91 -0.62
CA ASP A 77 -3.06 10.90 -0.61
C ASP A 77 -2.58 9.65 0.14
N ILE A 78 -2.80 9.66 1.44
CA ILE A 78 -2.47 8.57 2.35
C ILE A 78 -3.77 8.06 2.95
N THR A 79 -4.05 6.79 2.77
CA THR A 79 -5.22 6.13 3.36
C THR A 79 -4.79 5.29 4.54
N THR A 80 -5.42 5.54 5.69
CA THR A 80 -5.15 4.84 6.95
C THR A 80 -6.26 3.85 7.27
N VAL A 81 -5.89 2.66 7.71
CA VAL A 81 -6.83 1.69 8.29
C VAL A 81 -6.40 1.31 9.71
N ALA A 82 -7.37 1.16 10.59
CA ALA A 82 -7.13 0.73 11.98
C ALA A 82 -6.86 -0.79 12.03
N ALA A 83 -5.76 -1.20 11.43
CA ALA A 83 -5.25 -2.57 11.41
C ALA A 83 -3.73 -2.52 11.60
N GLY A 84 -3.23 -3.03 12.71
CA GLY A 84 -1.81 -3.05 13.07
C GLY A 84 -1.50 -4.23 13.98
N GLY A 85 -0.28 -4.32 14.47
CA GLY A 85 0.15 -5.41 15.35
C GLY A 85 -0.68 -5.56 16.63
N GLY A 86 -1.16 -4.45 17.19
CA GLY A 86 -2.02 -4.41 18.38
C GLY A 86 -3.52 -4.46 18.09
N SER A 87 -3.96 -4.70 16.85
CA SER A 87 -5.40 -4.84 16.56
C SER A 87 -6.00 -6.03 17.29
N ALA A 88 -7.08 -5.78 18.05
CA ALA A 88 -7.74 -6.80 18.86
C ALA A 88 -8.42 -7.86 17.98
N LEU A 89 -8.27 -9.11 18.38
CA LEU A 89 -8.89 -10.27 17.76
C LEU A 89 -10.20 -10.60 18.48
N THR A 90 -11.27 -10.78 17.75
CA THR A 90 -12.57 -11.14 18.32
C THR A 90 -13.35 -12.06 17.38
N PHE A 91 -14.08 -13.01 17.96
CA PHE A 91 -15.03 -13.84 17.23
C PHE A 91 -16.44 -13.44 17.61
N LYS A 92 -17.24 -13.03 16.63
CA LYS A 92 -18.61 -12.58 16.89
C LYS A 92 -19.56 -12.94 15.75
N SER A 93 -20.73 -13.47 16.09
CA SER A 93 -21.75 -13.85 15.11
C SER A 93 -21.24 -14.81 14.01
N GLY A 94 -20.37 -15.76 14.39
CA GLY A 94 -19.82 -16.74 13.45
C GLY A 94 -18.69 -16.22 12.55
N THR A 95 -18.16 -15.02 12.79
CA THR A 95 -17.13 -14.40 11.96
C THR A 95 -15.91 -13.97 12.78
N PHE A 96 -14.73 -14.15 12.18
CA PHE A 96 -13.48 -13.61 12.69
C PHE A 96 -13.40 -12.09 12.42
N ARG A 97 -13.01 -11.31 13.41
CA ARG A 97 -12.87 -9.86 13.29
C ARG A 97 -11.52 -9.41 13.84
N VAL A 98 -10.89 -8.48 13.13
CA VAL A 98 -9.62 -7.88 13.52
C VAL A 98 -9.80 -6.36 13.55
N GLY A 99 -9.59 -5.76 14.72
CA GLY A 99 -9.86 -4.34 14.94
C GLY A 99 -11.36 -3.99 14.88
N PRO A 100 -11.70 -2.69 14.74
CA PRO A 100 -10.81 -1.53 14.71
C PRO A 100 -10.16 -1.19 16.07
N GLU A 101 -10.60 -1.83 17.16
CA GLU A 101 -10.05 -1.63 18.50
C GLU A 101 -8.61 -2.12 18.54
N SER A 102 -7.72 -1.34 19.17
CA SER A 102 -6.34 -1.71 19.42
C SER A 102 -6.14 -1.96 20.91
N VAL A 103 -5.34 -2.97 21.26
CA VAL A 103 -4.92 -3.21 22.65
C VAL A 103 -3.86 -2.21 23.11
N GLY A 104 -3.35 -1.37 22.20
CA GLY A 104 -2.32 -0.38 22.48
C GLY A 104 -0.98 -0.99 22.83
N SER A 105 -0.13 -0.20 23.49
CA SER A 105 1.14 -0.64 24.06
C SER A 105 1.02 -0.98 25.55
N GLU A 106 -0.05 -0.48 26.20
CA GLU A 106 -0.32 -0.66 27.62
C GLU A 106 -1.84 -0.79 27.83
N PRO A 107 -2.33 -1.91 28.37
CA PRO A 107 -1.58 -3.11 28.78
C PRO A 107 -0.95 -3.88 27.62
N GLY A 108 -1.38 -3.64 26.36
CA GLY A 108 -0.84 -4.22 25.15
C GLY A 108 -1.27 -5.68 24.91
N PRO A 109 -0.62 -6.33 23.92
CA PRO A 109 -0.77 -7.76 23.65
C PRO A 109 -0.55 -8.64 24.88
N VAL A 110 -1.17 -9.84 24.90
CA VAL A 110 -0.99 -10.83 25.96
C VAL A 110 0.50 -11.17 26.13
N CYS A 111 1.23 -11.32 25.03
CA CYS A 111 2.66 -11.65 25.04
C CYS A 111 3.54 -10.57 25.69
N TYR A 112 3.05 -9.33 25.91
CA TYR A 112 3.83 -8.25 26.51
C TYR A 112 3.95 -8.34 28.04
N LYS A 113 3.21 -9.24 28.70
CA LYS A 113 3.24 -9.41 30.18
C LYS A 113 2.92 -8.16 30.99
N LYS A 114 2.18 -7.22 30.43
CA LYS A 114 1.75 -5.98 31.09
C LYS A 114 0.28 -6.02 31.56
N GLY A 115 -0.29 -7.21 31.67
CA GLY A 115 -1.69 -7.42 32.09
C GLY A 115 -2.71 -7.35 30.97
N GLY A 116 -2.28 -7.40 29.70
CA GLY A 116 -3.17 -7.54 28.55
C GLY A 116 -3.94 -8.86 28.58
N THR A 117 -5.25 -8.80 28.32
CA THR A 117 -6.16 -9.98 28.32
C THR A 117 -6.79 -10.23 26.97
N LYS A 118 -6.74 -9.26 26.05
CA LYS A 118 -7.27 -9.39 24.68
C LYS A 118 -6.15 -9.85 23.76
N LEU A 119 -6.45 -10.88 22.96
CA LEU A 119 -5.54 -11.31 21.90
C LEU A 119 -5.43 -10.26 20.79
N SER A 120 -4.25 -10.19 20.17
CA SER A 120 -3.92 -9.24 19.11
C SER A 120 -3.24 -9.94 17.93
N VAL A 121 -3.03 -9.20 16.83
CA VAL A 121 -2.27 -9.67 15.65
C VAL A 121 -0.83 -10.06 16.05
N THR A 122 -0.21 -9.32 16.96
CA THR A 122 1.12 -9.67 17.50
C THR A 122 1.09 -11.02 18.21
N ASP A 123 0.07 -11.29 19.04
CA ASP A 123 -0.09 -12.58 19.70
C ASP A 123 -0.29 -13.72 18.69
N ALA A 124 -1.04 -13.49 17.61
CA ALA A 124 -1.19 -14.49 16.55
C ALA A 124 0.13 -14.80 15.85
N ASN A 125 0.97 -13.79 15.56
CA ASN A 125 2.30 -13.99 14.99
C ASN A 125 3.25 -14.73 15.98
N VAL A 126 3.15 -14.47 17.28
CA VAL A 126 3.88 -15.22 18.32
C VAL A 126 3.41 -16.66 18.38
N MET A 127 2.09 -16.90 18.36
CA MET A 127 1.50 -18.25 18.40
C MET A 127 1.95 -19.13 17.24
N LEU A 128 2.06 -18.54 16.05
CA LEU A 128 2.46 -19.22 14.81
C LEU A 128 3.99 -19.29 14.62
N GLY A 129 4.79 -18.80 15.59
CA GLY A 129 6.25 -18.82 15.55
C GLY A 129 6.90 -17.78 14.63
N ARG A 130 6.12 -16.89 14.01
CA ARG A 130 6.59 -15.85 13.07
C ARG A 130 7.35 -14.71 13.75
N ILE A 131 7.08 -14.47 15.03
CA ILE A 131 7.86 -13.61 15.91
C ILE A 131 8.70 -14.51 16.82
N VAL A 132 10.01 -14.31 16.76
CA VAL A 132 11.00 -15.13 17.50
C VAL A 132 11.48 -14.36 18.73
N PRO A 133 11.03 -14.71 19.95
CA PRO A 133 11.28 -13.92 21.16
C PRO A 133 12.75 -13.68 21.47
N GLU A 134 13.63 -14.63 21.11
CA GLU A 134 15.08 -14.54 21.37
C GLU A 134 15.77 -13.40 20.62
N TYR A 135 15.15 -12.91 19.53
CA TYR A 135 15.65 -11.78 18.74
C TYR A 135 14.92 -10.46 19.05
N PHE A 136 13.93 -10.50 19.93
CA PHE A 136 13.27 -9.30 20.40
C PHE A 136 13.98 -8.72 21.64
N PRO A 137 13.94 -7.39 21.82
CA PRO A 137 14.50 -6.79 23.03
C PRO A 137 13.72 -7.22 24.27
N ASN A 138 14.41 -7.42 25.38
CA ASN A 138 13.80 -7.72 26.67
C ASN A 138 13.28 -6.43 27.31
N ILE A 139 12.17 -5.90 26.82
CA ILE A 139 11.54 -4.64 27.28
C ILE A 139 10.08 -4.85 27.75
N PHE A 140 9.68 -6.12 27.89
CA PHE A 140 8.32 -6.48 28.29
C PHE A 140 8.24 -6.79 29.79
N GLY A 141 7.03 -7.15 30.23
CA GLY A 141 6.76 -7.33 31.65
C GLY A 141 6.56 -6.01 32.39
N THR A 142 6.12 -6.08 33.63
CA THR A 142 5.90 -4.91 34.49
C THR A 142 7.19 -4.18 34.87
N GLY A 143 8.35 -4.89 34.81
CA GLY A 143 9.67 -4.34 35.06
C GLY A 143 10.43 -3.91 33.81
N GLU A 144 9.85 -4.01 32.64
CA GLU A 144 10.43 -3.68 31.32
C GLU A 144 11.82 -4.35 31.08
N ASN A 145 11.97 -5.58 31.53
CA ASN A 145 13.20 -6.36 31.40
C ASN A 145 12.98 -7.85 31.09
N GLU A 146 11.77 -8.21 30.63
CA GLU A 146 11.40 -9.58 30.31
C GLU A 146 11.25 -9.80 28.80
N PRO A 147 11.41 -11.05 28.30
CA PRO A 147 11.10 -11.41 26.94
C PRO A 147 9.57 -11.53 26.73
N LEU A 148 9.14 -11.68 25.49
CA LEU A 148 7.76 -12.00 25.11
C LEU A 148 7.30 -13.33 25.75
N ASP A 149 6.02 -13.38 26.18
CA ASP A 149 5.42 -14.56 26.80
C ASP A 149 4.69 -15.45 25.79
N VAL A 150 5.41 -16.40 25.24
CA VAL A 150 4.86 -17.41 24.33
C VAL A 150 3.85 -18.32 25.03
N HIS A 151 4.10 -18.65 26.32
CA HIS A 151 3.22 -19.56 27.05
C HIS A 151 1.86 -18.92 27.35
N ALA A 152 1.83 -17.70 27.87
CA ALA A 152 0.58 -16.99 28.11
C ALA A 152 -0.22 -16.79 26.82
N THR A 153 0.45 -16.50 25.71
CA THR A 153 -0.17 -16.37 24.39
C THR A 153 -0.83 -17.68 23.97
N ARG A 154 -0.14 -18.82 24.11
CA ARG A 154 -0.69 -20.14 23.77
C ARG A 154 -1.92 -20.45 24.58
N VAL A 155 -1.87 -20.30 25.91
CA VAL A 155 -3.02 -20.55 26.80
C VAL A 155 -4.21 -19.67 26.42
N ALA A 156 -3.97 -18.39 26.09
CA ALA A 156 -5.05 -17.50 25.68
C ALA A 156 -5.69 -17.92 24.34
N PHE A 157 -4.88 -18.38 23.36
CA PHE A 157 -5.40 -18.92 22.12
C PHE A 157 -6.13 -20.27 22.28
N GLU A 158 -5.69 -21.14 23.18
CA GLU A 158 -6.40 -22.40 23.50
C GLU A 158 -7.82 -22.10 24.03
N LEU A 159 -7.95 -21.15 24.97
CA LEU A 159 -9.25 -20.71 25.50
C LEU A 159 -10.14 -20.07 24.40
N GLU A 160 -9.58 -19.24 23.55
CA GLU A 160 -10.31 -18.63 22.43
C GLU A 160 -10.76 -19.69 21.43
N THR A 161 -9.92 -20.67 21.12
CA THR A 161 -10.23 -21.79 20.22
C THR A 161 -11.39 -22.63 20.73
N ASP A 162 -11.38 -22.97 22.02
CA ASP A 162 -12.48 -23.72 22.65
C ASP A 162 -13.79 -22.92 22.57
N ALA A 163 -13.76 -21.63 22.83
CA ALA A 163 -14.94 -20.77 22.74
C ALA A 163 -15.47 -20.66 21.29
N ILE A 164 -14.59 -20.55 20.30
CA ILE A 164 -14.95 -20.51 18.88
C ILE A 164 -15.59 -21.84 18.46
N ASN A 165 -14.97 -22.96 18.75
CA ASN A 165 -15.48 -24.29 18.42
C ASN A 165 -16.84 -24.55 19.04
N ALA A 166 -17.05 -24.14 20.30
CA ALA A 166 -18.34 -24.23 20.97
C ALA A 166 -19.40 -23.36 20.27
N ALA A 167 -19.08 -22.12 19.92
CA ALA A 167 -19.99 -21.22 19.22
C ALA A 167 -20.36 -21.72 17.81
N LEU A 168 -19.40 -22.28 17.07
CA LEU A 168 -19.65 -22.88 15.76
C LEU A 168 -20.56 -24.10 15.84
N ALA A 169 -20.35 -24.98 16.82
CA ALA A 169 -21.20 -26.14 17.06
C ALA A 169 -22.62 -25.73 17.44
N GLU A 170 -22.81 -24.72 18.29
CA GLU A 170 -24.11 -24.18 18.66
C GLU A 170 -24.85 -23.58 17.45
N ASN A 171 -24.16 -22.79 16.61
CA ASN A 171 -24.74 -22.22 15.40
C ASN A 171 -25.19 -23.31 14.42
N ALA A 172 -24.38 -24.35 14.19
CA ALA A 172 -24.74 -25.46 13.33
C ALA A 172 -25.98 -26.22 13.86
N ALA A 173 -26.04 -26.44 15.17
CA ALA A 173 -27.21 -27.10 15.80
C ALA A 173 -28.49 -26.26 15.66
N ARG A 174 -28.41 -24.93 15.78
CA ARG A 174 -29.55 -24.02 15.57
C ARG A 174 -30.06 -24.02 14.13
N ASN A 175 -29.17 -24.14 13.17
CA ASN A 175 -29.50 -24.16 11.75
C ASN A 175 -29.88 -25.55 11.23
N GLY A 176 -29.77 -26.60 12.04
CA GLY A 176 -29.99 -27.99 11.62
C GLY A 176 -28.89 -28.52 10.68
N GLU A 177 -27.71 -27.93 10.75
CA GLU A 177 -26.53 -28.29 9.96
C GLU A 177 -25.68 -29.35 10.68
N GLN A 178 -24.81 -30.04 9.95
CA GLN A 178 -23.83 -30.94 10.57
C GLN A 178 -22.83 -30.15 11.42
N LYS A 179 -22.39 -30.74 12.54
CA LYS A 179 -21.32 -30.16 13.37
C LYS A 179 -20.08 -29.95 12.50
N PRO A 180 -19.53 -28.71 12.42
CA PRO A 180 -18.32 -28.45 11.67
C PRO A 180 -17.12 -29.18 12.29
N THR A 181 -16.09 -29.39 11.49
CA THR A 181 -14.79 -29.86 11.98
C THR A 181 -14.21 -28.86 12.96
N GLU A 182 -13.75 -29.33 14.11
CA GLU A 182 -13.11 -28.48 15.09
C GLU A 182 -11.81 -27.85 14.51
N LEU A 183 -11.64 -26.56 14.74
CA LEU A 183 -10.43 -25.82 14.35
C LEU A 183 -9.33 -26.09 15.39
N SER A 184 -8.09 -26.22 14.93
CA SER A 184 -6.93 -26.19 15.82
C SER A 184 -6.62 -24.76 16.28
N THR A 185 -5.83 -24.63 17.32
CA THR A 185 -5.39 -23.33 17.83
C THR A 185 -4.57 -22.57 16.79
N GLU A 186 -3.78 -23.28 16.01
CA GLU A 186 -3.01 -22.74 14.90
C GLU A 186 -3.92 -22.26 13.75
N ASP A 187 -4.97 -23.02 13.41
CA ASP A 187 -5.95 -22.61 12.38
C ASP A 187 -6.70 -21.35 12.79
N VAL A 188 -7.04 -21.21 14.07
CA VAL A 188 -7.68 -20.00 14.61
C VAL A 188 -6.72 -18.80 14.50
N ALA A 189 -5.47 -18.94 14.94
CA ALA A 189 -4.48 -17.86 14.86
C ALA A 189 -4.20 -17.46 13.40
N LEU A 190 -4.04 -18.44 12.49
CA LEU A 190 -3.85 -18.20 11.06
C LEU A 190 -5.09 -17.56 10.42
N GLY A 191 -6.30 -17.99 10.84
CA GLY A 191 -7.56 -17.41 10.40
C GLY A 191 -7.65 -15.91 10.72
N TYR A 192 -7.30 -15.53 11.93
CA TYR A 192 -7.21 -14.12 12.31
C TYR A 192 -6.20 -13.35 11.47
N LEU A 193 -5.01 -13.90 11.19
CA LEU A 193 -4.02 -13.23 10.34
C LEU A 193 -4.51 -13.06 8.90
N ARG A 194 -5.22 -14.05 8.34
CA ARG A 194 -5.83 -13.94 7.00
C ARG A 194 -6.85 -12.81 6.95
N VAL A 195 -7.70 -12.67 7.97
CA VAL A 195 -8.68 -11.57 8.07
C VAL A 195 -7.97 -10.23 8.26
N ALA A 196 -6.90 -10.16 9.07
CA ALA A 196 -6.08 -8.96 9.21
C ALA A 196 -5.48 -8.52 7.87
N ASN A 197 -4.88 -9.46 7.13
CA ASN A 197 -4.28 -9.19 5.81
C ASN A 197 -5.33 -8.68 4.81
N GLU A 198 -6.54 -9.27 4.78
CA GLU A 198 -7.62 -8.79 3.92
C GLU A 198 -8.09 -7.38 4.31
N THR A 199 -8.16 -7.08 5.60
CA THR A 199 -8.49 -5.75 6.10
C THR A 199 -7.46 -4.72 5.61
N MET A 200 -6.17 -5.07 5.60
CA MET A 200 -5.08 -4.22 5.09
C MET A 200 -5.05 -4.11 3.55
N CYS A 201 -5.56 -5.10 2.82
CA CYS A 201 -5.71 -5.02 1.37
C CYS A 201 -6.76 -3.98 0.93
N ARG A 202 -7.77 -3.72 1.75
CA ARG A 202 -8.87 -2.80 1.43
C ARG A 202 -8.39 -1.37 1.11
N PRO A 203 -7.59 -0.67 1.93
CA PRO A 203 -7.07 0.66 1.60
C PRO A 203 -6.16 0.64 0.38
N ILE A 204 -5.43 -0.45 0.11
CA ILE A 204 -4.62 -0.59 -1.10
C ILE A 204 -5.50 -0.60 -2.35
N ARG A 205 -6.57 -1.40 -2.36
CA ARG A 205 -7.54 -1.38 -3.47
C ARG A 205 -8.20 -0.02 -3.63
N GLN A 206 -8.41 0.70 -2.53
CA GLN A 206 -8.98 2.04 -2.56
C GLN A 206 -8.07 3.05 -3.27
N ILE A 207 -6.75 3.00 -3.08
CA ILE A 207 -5.83 3.92 -3.75
C ILE A 207 -5.40 3.44 -5.15
N THR A 208 -5.75 2.22 -5.54
CA THR A 208 -5.43 1.64 -6.84
C THR A 208 -6.69 1.41 -7.68
N GLU A 209 -7.44 0.36 -7.41
CA GLU A 209 -8.58 -0.09 -8.23
C GLU A 209 -9.68 0.97 -8.33
N SER A 210 -10.01 1.68 -7.24
CA SER A 210 -11.01 2.75 -7.28
C SER A 210 -10.57 3.98 -8.08
N LYS A 211 -9.29 4.08 -8.45
CA LYS A 211 -8.73 5.10 -9.34
C LYS A 211 -8.37 4.55 -10.72
N GLY A 212 -8.84 3.33 -11.04
CA GLY A 212 -8.64 2.68 -12.32
C GLY A 212 -7.21 2.18 -12.55
N HIS A 213 -6.45 1.93 -11.48
CA HIS A 213 -5.13 1.32 -11.56
C HIS A 213 -5.20 -0.17 -11.26
N GLU A 214 -4.56 -0.99 -12.06
CA GLU A 214 -4.44 -2.41 -11.79
C GLU A 214 -3.41 -2.65 -10.67
N THR A 215 -3.87 -3.20 -9.53
CA THR A 215 -3.05 -3.39 -8.34
C THR A 215 -1.87 -4.33 -8.58
N SER A 216 -2.04 -5.38 -9.37
CA SER A 216 -1.02 -6.39 -9.69
C SER A 216 0.22 -5.85 -10.41
N ASN A 217 0.11 -4.69 -11.07
CA ASN A 217 1.20 -4.04 -11.79
C ASN A 217 2.14 -3.22 -10.89
N HIS A 218 1.83 -3.13 -9.58
CA HIS A 218 2.62 -2.37 -8.62
C HIS A 218 3.70 -3.23 -7.94
N VAL A 219 4.68 -2.53 -7.37
CA VAL A 219 5.60 -3.09 -6.36
C VAL A 219 5.08 -2.70 -4.98
N LEU A 220 5.03 -3.64 -4.05
CA LEU A 220 4.65 -3.36 -2.65
C LEU A 220 5.92 -3.03 -1.85
N ALA A 221 6.09 -1.79 -1.44
CA ALA A 221 7.16 -1.38 -0.54
C ALA A 221 6.67 -1.48 0.91
N ALA A 222 7.08 -2.54 1.60
CA ALA A 222 6.64 -2.82 2.97
C ALA A 222 7.63 -2.24 4.00
N PHE A 223 7.08 -1.54 4.99
CA PHE A 223 7.83 -0.92 6.07
C PHE A 223 6.96 -0.74 7.33
N GLY A 224 7.51 -0.08 8.38
CA GLY A 224 6.96 -0.13 9.71
C GLY A 224 7.42 -1.39 10.47
N GLY A 225 7.24 -1.42 11.77
CA GLY A 225 7.71 -2.53 12.61
C GLY A 225 7.06 -3.88 12.32
N ALA A 226 5.81 -3.89 11.83
CA ALA A 226 5.05 -5.10 11.52
C ALA A 226 4.87 -5.35 10.01
N GLY A 227 5.05 -4.33 9.15
CA GLY A 227 4.78 -4.44 7.71
C GLY A 227 5.45 -5.63 7.02
N PRO A 228 6.76 -5.85 7.20
CA PRO A 228 7.47 -6.96 6.55
C PRO A 228 7.02 -8.36 6.99
N GLN A 229 6.32 -8.50 8.13
CA GLN A 229 5.77 -9.79 8.59
C GLN A 229 4.56 -10.23 7.74
N HIS A 230 3.82 -9.27 7.17
CA HIS A 230 2.57 -9.50 6.43
C HIS A 230 2.72 -9.30 4.92
N ALA A 231 3.84 -8.77 4.48
CA ALA A 231 4.04 -8.28 3.12
C ALA A 231 3.83 -9.35 2.04
N CYS A 232 4.30 -10.59 2.23
CA CYS A 232 4.14 -11.68 1.27
C CYS A 232 2.66 -12.08 1.13
N SER A 233 1.94 -12.25 2.25
CA SER A 233 0.50 -12.56 2.25
C SER A 233 -0.33 -11.47 1.60
N VAL A 234 -0.07 -10.19 1.93
CA VAL A 234 -0.77 -9.03 1.35
C VAL A 234 -0.50 -8.93 -0.16
N ALA A 235 0.75 -9.06 -0.58
CA ALA A 235 1.11 -9.04 -1.99
C ALA A 235 0.41 -10.17 -2.77
N ARG A 236 0.40 -11.40 -2.23
CA ARG A 236 -0.27 -12.55 -2.84
C ARG A 236 -1.77 -12.31 -2.96
N ALA A 237 -2.44 -11.78 -1.92
CA ALA A 237 -3.88 -11.49 -1.92
C ALA A 237 -4.28 -10.40 -2.93
N LEU A 238 -3.34 -9.54 -3.33
CA LEU A 238 -3.51 -8.45 -4.30
C LEU A 238 -2.98 -8.80 -5.70
N GLY A 239 -2.41 -9.98 -5.91
CA GLY A 239 -1.80 -10.37 -7.17
C GLY A 239 -0.46 -9.67 -7.47
N ILE A 240 0.14 -9.00 -6.49
CA ILE A 240 1.42 -8.29 -6.62
C ILE A 240 2.56 -9.29 -6.59
N LYS A 241 3.41 -9.26 -7.62
CA LYS A 241 4.51 -10.23 -7.79
C LYS A 241 5.82 -9.82 -7.13
N LYS A 242 5.96 -8.56 -6.74
CA LYS A 242 7.21 -8.00 -6.19
C LYS A 242 6.94 -7.25 -4.90
N VAL A 243 7.67 -7.62 -3.85
CA VAL A 243 7.73 -6.87 -2.59
C VAL A 243 9.14 -6.32 -2.41
N PHE A 244 9.23 -5.12 -1.88
CA PHE A 244 10.48 -4.46 -1.55
C PHE A 244 10.48 -4.10 -0.06
N VAL A 245 11.55 -4.47 0.65
CA VAL A 245 11.75 -4.13 2.07
C VAL A 245 13.07 -3.40 2.19
N HIS A 246 13.01 -2.12 2.50
CA HIS A 246 14.19 -1.28 2.67
C HIS A 246 14.99 -1.69 3.92
N ARG A 247 16.31 -1.56 3.89
CA ARG A 247 17.18 -1.86 5.07
C ARG A 247 16.80 -1.12 6.34
N PHE A 248 16.21 0.06 6.21
CA PHE A 248 15.70 0.87 7.32
C PHE A 248 14.17 0.78 7.44
N CYS A 249 13.56 -0.34 7.07
CA CYS A 249 12.10 -0.48 7.03
C CYS A 249 11.44 -0.13 8.37
N GLY A 250 12.02 -0.43 9.51
CA GLY A 250 11.44 -0.08 10.83
C GLY A 250 11.41 1.42 11.14
N ILE A 251 12.20 2.23 10.42
CA ILE A 251 12.30 3.69 10.61
C ILE A 251 12.22 4.44 9.26
N LEU A 252 11.62 3.83 8.23
CA LEU A 252 11.65 4.36 6.87
C LEU A 252 10.96 5.73 6.76
N SER A 253 9.91 5.98 7.53
CA SER A 253 9.22 7.27 7.54
C SER A 253 10.14 8.41 8.02
N ALA A 254 10.91 8.20 9.09
CA ALA A 254 11.90 9.16 9.58
C ALA A 254 13.06 9.34 8.58
N TYR A 255 13.56 8.25 8.01
CA TYR A 255 14.58 8.29 6.96
C TYR A 255 14.10 9.06 5.72
N GLY A 256 12.84 8.83 5.31
CA GLY A 256 12.22 9.54 4.20
C GLY A 256 12.07 11.05 4.46
N MET A 257 11.71 11.44 5.69
CA MET A 257 11.66 12.86 6.07
C MET A 257 13.03 13.54 5.95
N GLY A 258 14.10 12.85 6.39
CA GLY A 258 15.46 13.37 6.29
C GLY A 258 15.98 13.54 4.86
N LEU A 259 15.37 12.88 3.88
CA LEU A 259 15.72 12.96 2.46
C LEU A 259 14.72 13.78 1.64
N ALA A 260 13.66 14.30 2.26
CA ALA A 260 12.64 15.04 1.54
C ALA A 260 13.21 16.33 0.94
N ASP A 261 12.83 16.60 -0.30
CA ASP A 261 13.01 17.90 -0.90
C ASP A 261 12.04 18.91 -0.27
N VAL A 262 12.39 20.18 -0.28
CA VAL A 262 11.49 21.24 0.19
C VAL A 262 10.52 21.60 -0.92
N VAL A 263 9.24 21.65 -0.59
CA VAL A 263 8.17 21.93 -1.56
C VAL A 263 7.41 23.17 -1.11
N GLU A 264 7.31 24.13 -2.02
CA GLU A 264 6.46 25.31 -1.89
C GLU A 264 5.36 25.26 -2.94
N GLU A 265 4.13 25.55 -2.53
CA GLU A 265 2.97 25.55 -3.43
C GLU A 265 2.17 26.85 -3.28
N THR A 266 1.78 27.40 -4.41
CA THR A 266 0.87 28.55 -4.45
C THR A 266 -0.25 28.28 -5.45
N GLN A 267 -1.48 28.63 -5.06
CA GLN A 267 -2.69 28.43 -5.84
C GLN A 267 -3.50 29.71 -5.86
N LEU A 268 -4.05 30.06 -7.01
CA LEU A 268 -5.01 31.17 -7.14
C LEU A 268 -6.25 30.71 -7.92
N PRO A 269 -7.44 31.19 -7.52
CA PRO A 269 -8.67 30.95 -8.27
C PRO A 269 -8.57 31.47 -9.70
N PHE A 270 -9.10 30.70 -10.61
CA PHE A 270 -9.21 31.07 -12.02
C PHE A 270 -10.51 30.50 -12.58
N VAL A 271 -11.30 31.33 -13.27
CA VAL A 271 -12.56 30.85 -13.86
C VAL A 271 -12.52 31.10 -15.36
N GLY A 272 -12.60 30.00 -16.11
CA GLY A 272 -12.65 30.06 -17.57
C GLY A 272 -13.01 28.72 -18.21
N VAL A 273 -13.65 28.77 -19.38
CA VAL A 273 -13.89 27.59 -20.21
C VAL A 273 -12.61 27.31 -21.02
N LEU A 274 -12.01 26.14 -20.79
CA LEU A 274 -10.80 25.72 -21.50
C LEU A 274 -11.12 25.06 -22.83
N CYS A 275 -12.17 24.24 -22.87
CA CYS A 275 -12.58 23.51 -24.06
C CYS A 275 -14.09 23.47 -24.14
N ASP A 276 -14.65 23.82 -25.31
CA ASP A 276 -16.06 23.69 -25.60
C ASP A 276 -16.43 22.21 -25.79
N GLY A 277 -17.40 21.75 -25.05
CA GLY A 277 -17.79 20.33 -25.02
C GLY A 277 -18.46 19.84 -26.31
N VAL A 278 -19.08 20.72 -27.06
CA VAL A 278 -19.85 20.35 -28.30
C VAL A 278 -18.92 20.36 -29.51
N SER A 279 -18.12 21.41 -29.68
CA SER A 279 -17.19 21.53 -30.82
C SER A 279 -15.84 20.88 -30.60
N GLY A 280 -15.48 20.61 -29.34
CA GLY A 280 -14.13 20.16 -28.97
C GLY A 280 -13.05 21.24 -29.15
N THR A 281 -13.47 22.50 -29.37
CA THR A 281 -12.55 23.61 -29.66
C THR A 281 -11.90 24.11 -28.37
N LEU A 282 -10.59 24.21 -28.39
CA LEU A 282 -9.81 24.78 -27.29
C LEU A 282 -9.93 26.31 -27.28
N ASN A 283 -10.13 26.88 -26.09
CA ASN A 283 -10.12 28.33 -25.89
C ASN A 283 -8.68 28.79 -25.54
N ASN A 284 -7.93 29.17 -26.56
CA ASN A 284 -6.53 29.60 -26.40
C ASN A 284 -6.42 30.85 -25.52
N GLU A 285 -7.34 31.81 -25.61
CA GLU A 285 -7.31 33.03 -24.77
C GLU A 285 -7.43 32.67 -23.28
N THR A 286 -8.33 31.74 -22.94
CA THR A 286 -8.45 31.27 -21.55
C THR A 286 -7.20 30.56 -21.07
N LEU A 287 -6.60 29.73 -21.92
CA LEU A 287 -5.37 29.03 -21.57
C LEU A 287 -4.19 30.00 -21.40
N ASP A 288 -3.99 30.94 -22.33
CA ASP A 288 -2.91 31.94 -22.27
C ASP A 288 -2.99 32.76 -20.97
N ARG A 289 -4.19 33.15 -20.56
CA ARG A 289 -4.43 33.83 -19.28
C ARG A 289 -4.08 32.95 -18.07
N ALA A 290 -4.44 31.67 -18.12
CA ALA A 290 -4.10 30.71 -17.05
C ALA A 290 -2.59 30.49 -16.95
N LEU A 291 -1.89 30.34 -18.08
CA LEU A 291 -0.44 30.18 -18.14
C LEU A 291 0.30 31.46 -17.71
N ALA A 292 -0.19 32.65 -18.06
CA ALA A 292 0.36 33.91 -17.58
C ALA A 292 0.25 34.05 -16.06
N LEU A 293 -0.89 33.61 -15.49
CA LEU A 293 -1.04 33.52 -14.03
C LEU A 293 -0.06 32.51 -13.43
N ALA A 294 0.07 31.34 -14.04
CA ALA A 294 1.02 30.32 -13.60
C ALA A 294 2.47 30.84 -13.59
N GLN A 295 2.87 31.63 -14.59
CA GLN A 295 4.21 32.21 -14.64
C GLN A 295 4.45 33.21 -13.50
N THR A 296 3.43 33.96 -13.10
CA THR A 296 3.48 34.85 -11.93
C THR A 296 3.66 34.04 -10.64
N LEU A 297 2.85 32.98 -10.45
CA LEU A 297 2.97 32.09 -9.30
C LEU A 297 4.32 31.36 -9.24
N LYS A 298 4.85 30.96 -10.40
CA LYS A 298 6.17 30.34 -10.49
C LYS A 298 7.28 31.28 -9.98
N THR A 299 7.16 32.55 -10.29
CA THR A 299 8.15 33.54 -9.81
C THR A 299 8.09 33.67 -8.29
N THR A 300 6.91 33.68 -7.70
CA THR A 300 6.71 33.72 -6.25
C THR A 300 7.32 32.47 -5.60
N VAL A 301 6.91 31.29 -6.02
CA VAL A 301 7.34 30.01 -5.44
C VAL A 301 8.85 29.81 -5.52
N VAL A 302 9.47 30.16 -6.66
CA VAL A 302 10.95 30.11 -6.80
C VAL A 302 11.62 31.15 -5.91
N GLY A 303 11.01 32.32 -5.72
CA GLY A 303 11.48 33.33 -4.79
C GLY A 303 11.51 32.84 -3.35
N ASP A 304 10.40 32.24 -2.91
CA ASP A 304 10.25 31.68 -1.54
C ASP A 304 11.27 30.57 -1.27
N LEU A 305 11.53 29.69 -2.25
CA LEU A 305 12.58 28.68 -2.15
C LEU A 305 13.97 29.27 -2.08
N CYS A 306 14.24 30.34 -2.84
CA CYS A 306 15.54 31.04 -2.78
C CYS A 306 15.74 31.74 -1.43
N GLU A 307 14.69 32.30 -0.81
CA GLU A 307 14.74 32.85 0.54
C GLU A 307 15.03 31.77 1.61
N GLN A 308 14.61 30.54 1.38
CA GLN A 308 14.94 29.39 2.21
C GLN A 308 16.35 28.83 1.97
N GLY A 309 17.11 29.41 1.04
CA GLY A 309 18.52 29.08 0.81
C GLY A 309 18.78 28.13 -0.35
N PHE A 310 17.79 27.82 -1.19
CA PHE A 310 17.99 27.01 -2.39
C PHE A 310 18.55 27.86 -3.54
N ASP A 311 19.54 27.33 -4.27
CA ASP A 311 19.97 27.93 -5.52
C ASP A 311 18.85 27.83 -6.57
N ARG A 312 18.66 28.90 -7.35
CA ARG A 312 17.64 28.93 -8.40
C ARG A 312 17.79 27.80 -9.42
N ASN A 313 19.02 27.36 -9.69
CA ASN A 313 19.30 26.22 -10.58
C ASN A 313 19.01 24.87 -9.94
N ALA A 314 18.88 24.81 -8.61
CA ALA A 314 18.48 23.63 -7.85
C ALA A 314 16.97 23.59 -7.59
N THR A 315 16.21 24.55 -8.13
CA THR A 315 14.75 24.55 -8.04
C THR A 315 14.10 24.01 -9.31
N ARG A 316 13.02 23.26 -9.14
CA ARG A 316 12.14 22.79 -10.22
C ARG A 316 10.75 23.34 -10.00
N SER A 317 10.00 23.57 -11.06
CA SER A 317 8.60 24.00 -10.94
C SER A 317 7.70 23.20 -11.87
N GLU A 318 6.51 22.88 -11.39
CA GLU A 318 5.45 22.19 -12.14
C GLU A 318 4.19 23.04 -12.10
N ILE A 319 3.48 23.13 -13.24
CA ILE A 319 2.21 23.85 -13.38
C ILE A 319 1.08 22.81 -13.34
N PHE A 320 0.03 23.16 -12.61
CA PHE A 320 -1.19 22.35 -12.52
C PHE A 320 -2.39 23.23 -12.81
N LEU A 321 -3.34 22.68 -13.58
CA LEU A 321 -4.67 23.24 -13.77
C LEU A 321 -5.69 22.35 -13.06
N ASN A 322 -6.54 22.94 -12.25
CA ASN A 322 -7.67 22.24 -11.64
C ASN A 322 -8.84 22.27 -12.61
N LEU A 323 -9.11 21.12 -13.23
CA LEU A 323 -10.07 21.00 -14.34
C LEU A 323 -11.30 20.21 -13.90
N ARG A 324 -12.46 20.64 -14.35
CA ARG A 324 -13.73 19.88 -14.19
C ARG A 324 -14.66 20.04 -15.38
N TYR A 325 -15.57 19.11 -15.55
CA TYR A 325 -16.69 19.29 -16.45
C TYR A 325 -17.71 20.29 -15.87
N ASP A 326 -18.25 21.14 -16.74
CA ASP A 326 -19.28 22.09 -16.34
C ASP A 326 -20.51 21.37 -15.75
N GLY A 327 -21.03 21.90 -14.64
CA GLY A 327 -22.13 21.29 -13.89
C GLY A 327 -21.75 20.05 -13.06
N THR A 328 -20.45 19.77 -12.91
CA THR A 328 -19.94 18.81 -11.91
C THR A 328 -19.11 19.54 -10.86
N ASP A 329 -19.00 18.98 -9.64
CA ASP A 329 -18.15 19.54 -8.57
C ASP A 329 -16.84 18.77 -8.43
N THR A 330 -16.66 17.71 -9.23
CA THR A 330 -15.45 16.91 -9.20
C THR A 330 -14.40 17.55 -10.10
N ALA A 331 -13.48 18.25 -9.48
CA ALA A 331 -12.32 18.80 -10.15
C ALA A 331 -11.10 17.88 -10.00
N MET A 332 -10.26 17.84 -11.01
CA MET A 332 -9.03 17.06 -11.05
C MET A 332 -7.84 17.97 -11.29
N MET A 333 -6.80 17.80 -10.49
CA MET A 333 -5.55 18.53 -10.63
C MET A 333 -4.70 17.88 -11.72
N ILE A 334 -4.61 18.51 -12.86
CA ILE A 334 -3.89 18.02 -14.04
C ILE A 334 -2.56 18.74 -14.15
N ALA A 335 -1.48 17.99 -14.15
CA ALA A 335 -0.14 18.54 -14.37
C ALA A 335 0.14 18.79 -15.84
N GLU A 336 0.97 19.77 -16.12
CA GLU A 336 1.59 19.96 -17.42
C GLU A 336 2.44 18.72 -17.76
N GLU A 337 2.20 18.10 -18.91
CA GLU A 337 3.07 17.07 -19.47
C GLU A 337 4.11 17.78 -20.35
N ILE A 338 5.31 17.98 -19.80
CA ILE A 338 6.41 18.60 -20.55
C ILE A 338 7.09 17.52 -21.40
N SER A 339 6.87 17.54 -22.70
CA SER A 339 7.74 16.90 -23.68
C SER A 339 8.72 17.94 -24.20
N GLU A 340 10.03 17.66 -24.15
CA GLU A 340 11.10 18.58 -24.59
C GLU A 340 11.01 18.93 -26.11
N THR A 341 10.06 18.35 -26.84
CA THR A 341 9.89 18.46 -28.30
C THR A 341 8.55 19.04 -28.73
N GLU A 342 7.63 19.34 -27.80
CA GLU A 342 6.26 19.77 -28.15
C GLU A 342 6.17 21.28 -28.38
N THR A 343 5.37 21.68 -29.39
CA THR A 343 5.02 23.07 -29.67
C THR A 343 4.00 23.58 -28.65
N GLU A 344 3.88 24.91 -28.46
CA GLU A 344 2.90 25.53 -27.54
C GLU A 344 1.47 25.03 -27.77
N THR A 345 1.10 24.68 -29.01
CA THR A 345 -0.21 24.13 -29.36
C THR A 345 -0.38 22.68 -28.88
N GLU A 346 0.68 21.87 -28.86
CA GLU A 346 0.65 20.50 -28.36
C GLU A 346 0.55 20.44 -26.83
N VAL A 347 1.25 21.34 -26.11
CA VAL A 347 1.10 21.53 -24.67
C VAL A 347 -0.34 21.88 -24.30
N SER A 348 -0.98 22.70 -25.10
CA SER A 348 -2.37 23.15 -24.89
C SER A 348 -3.38 22.02 -24.92
N PHE A 349 -3.23 21.09 -25.85
CA PHE A 349 -4.06 19.89 -25.93
C PHE A 349 -3.70 18.82 -24.90
N SER A 350 -2.48 18.89 -24.31
CA SER A 350 -2.02 17.90 -23.33
C SER A 350 -2.88 17.91 -22.05
N PHE A 351 -3.25 19.10 -21.55
CA PHE A 351 -4.14 19.21 -20.37
C PHE A 351 -5.51 18.60 -20.60
N VAL A 352 -6.15 18.88 -21.75
CA VAL A 352 -7.47 18.34 -22.09
C VAL A 352 -7.40 16.82 -22.24
N ARG A 353 -6.39 16.33 -22.95
CA ARG A 353 -6.17 14.89 -23.15
C ARG A 353 -5.92 14.18 -21.82
N ALA A 354 -5.02 14.70 -20.99
CA ALA A 354 -4.69 14.14 -19.70
C ALA A 354 -5.89 14.11 -18.75
N PHE A 355 -6.71 15.18 -18.73
CA PHE A 355 -7.95 15.21 -17.98
C PHE A 355 -8.91 14.12 -18.43
N LYS A 356 -9.20 14.02 -19.73
CA LYS A 356 -10.14 13.02 -20.24
C LYS A 356 -9.67 11.60 -19.96
N GLN A 357 -8.40 11.31 -20.18
CA GLN A 357 -7.83 10.00 -19.88
C GLN A 357 -7.88 9.66 -18.38
N GLN A 358 -7.63 10.63 -17.51
CA GLN A 358 -7.72 10.43 -16.08
C GLN A 358 -9.16 10.24 -15.63
N PHE A 359 -10.09 11.04 -16.15
CA PHE A 359 -11.53 10.96 -15.84
C PHE A 359 -12.12 9.61 -16.30
N GLU A 360 -11.85 9.20 -17.54
CA GLU A 360 -12.30 7.91 -18.07
C GLU A 360 -11.71 6.72 -17.29
N ARG A 361 -10.43 6.79 -16.92
CA ARG A 361 -9.79 5.77 -16.09
C ARG A 361 -10.42 5.67 -14.71
N GLU A 362 -10.72 6.80 -14.07
CA GLU A 362 -11.22 6.84 -12.70
C GLU A 362 -12.71 6.50 -12.61
N TYR A 363 -13.51 6.91 -13.60
CA TYR A 363 -14.97 6.76 -13.57
C TYR A 363 -15.53 5.76 -14.59
N GLY A 364 -14.74 5.34 -15.57
CA GLY A 364 -15.14 4.38 -16.60
C GLY A 364 -16.02 4.96 -17.71
N PHE A 365 -16.20 6.28 -17.76
CA PHE A 365 -16.96 6.99 -18.81
C PHE A 365 -16.44 8.40 -19.01
N ASP A 366 -16.78 9.02 -20.15
CA ASP A 366 -16.51 10.43 -20.46
C ASP A 366 -17.83 11.22 -20.54
N LEU A 367 -17.81 12.50 -20.20
CA LEU A 367 -18.93 13.43 -20.34
C LEU A 367 -18.75 14.26 -21.61
N ALA A 368 -18.74 13.56 -22.76
CA ALA A 368 -18.61 14.13 -24.08
C ALA A 368 -19.65 15.19 -24.32
N ASN A 369 -19.77 16.27 -24.53
CA ASN A 369 -20.74 17.37 -24.73
C ASN A 369 -20.86 18.32 -23.53
N ARG A 370 -19.93 18.25 -22.57
CA ARG A 370 -19.84 19.24 -21.50
C ARG A 370 -18.55 20.05 -21.63
N ASP A 371 -18.65 21.33 -21.37
CA ASP A 371 -17.51 22.22 -21.36
C ASP A 371 -16.53 21.78 -20.29
N LEU A 372 -15.24 21.89 -20.61
CA LEU A 372 -14.17 21.70 -19.64
C LEU A 372 -13.75 23.07 -19.08
N ARG A 373 -13.81 23.23 -17.77
CA ARG A 373 -13.52 24.48 -17.06
C ARG A 373 -12.25 24.37 -16.24
N ILE A 374 -11.56 25.50 -16.09
CA ILE A 374 -10.49 25.71 -15.12
C ILE A 374 -11.10 26.42 -13.92
N ASP A 375 -10.92 25.86 -12.72
CA ASP A 375 -11.38 26.44 -11.47
C ASP A 375 -10.25 27.19 -10.74
N ASP A 376 -9.03 26.69 -10.85
CA ASP A 376 -7.84 27.35 -10.29
C ASP A 376 -6.54 26.92 -11.00
N VAL A 377 -5.50 27.73 -10.79
CA VAL A 377 -4.13 27.49 -11.27
C VAL A 377 -3.24 27.32 -10.06
N ARG A 378 -2.45 26.25 -10.05
CA ARG A 378 -1.47 25.95 -9.00
C ARG A 378 -0.08 25.81 -9.59
N VAL A 379 0.90 26.28 -8.86
CA VAL A 379 2.32 26.05 -9.15
C VAL A 379 2.98 25.43 -7.93
N ARG A 380 3.71 24.35 -8.17
CA ARG A 380 4.57 23.70 -7.19
C ARG A 380 6.01 23.96 -7.55
N GLY A 381 6.78 24.47 -6.59
CA GLY A 381 8.23 24.51 -6.64
C GLY A 381 8.84 23.46 -5.74
N THR A 382 9.93 22.86 -6.19
CA THR A 382 10.70 21.88 -5.43
C THR A 382 12.15 22.33 -5.35
N GLY A 383 12.61 22.61 -4.14
CA GLY A 383 14.02 22.83 -3.83
C GLY A 383 14.70 21.50 -3.59
N VAL A 384 15.57 21.10 -4.53
CA VAL A 384 16.26 19.80 -4.46
C VAL A 384 17.34 19.86 -3.41
N SER A 385 17.23 19.03 -2.36
CA SER A 385 18.16 19.00 -1.22
C SER A 385 19.57 18.55 -1.60
N GLY A 386 19.75 17.87 -2.74
CA GLY A 386 21.05 17.39 -3.23
C GLY A 386 21.69 16.30 -2.36
N LEU A 387 20.98 15.79 -1.36
CA LEU A 387 21.49 14.75 -0.49
C LEU A 387 21.74 13.45 -1.27
N VAL A 388 22.95 12.92 -1.15
CA VAL A 388 23.32 11.61 -1.72
C VAL A 388 22.52 10.54 -1.00
N ARG A 389 21.69 9.86 -1.76
CA ARG A 389 20.63 9.05 -1.19
C ARG A 389 21.04 7.64 -0.82
N ARG A 390 22.16 7.10 -1.38
CA ARG A 390 22.58 5.72 -1.09
C ARG A 390 24.05 5.47 -1.34
N GLU A 391 24.70 4.89 -0.34
CA GLU A 391 25.99 4.25 -0.51
C GLU A 391 25.83 2.72 -0.40
N PRO A 392 26.51 1.94 -1.25
CA PRO A 392 26.61 0.51 -1.07
C PRO A 392 27.15 0.19 0.32
N ILE A 393 26.63 -0.85 0.97
CA ILE A 393 27.10 -1.23 2.28
C ILE A 393 28.54 -1.74 2.17
N GLY A 394 29.50 -0.95 2.66
CA GLY A 394 30.92 -1.31 2.67
C GLY A 394 31.24 -2.31 3.77
N GLY A 395 32.04 -3.32 3.45
CA GLY A 395 32.78 -4.11 4.43
C GLY A 395 32.38 -5.56 4.60
N CYS A 396 31.11 -5.94 4.59
CA CYS A 396 30.70 -7.36 4.58
C CYS A 396 30.27 -7.84 3.19
N PHE A 397 30.06 -6.92 2.27
CA PHE A 397 29.64 -7.16 0.90
C PHE A 397 30.87 -7.01 0.00
N GLY A 398 31.63 -8.09 -0.17
CA GLY A 398 32.90 -8.09 -0.90
C GLY A 398 32.81 -7.39 -2.25
N HIS A 399 33.45 -6.23 -2.37
CA HIS A 399 33.80 -5.63 -3.65
C HIS A 399 34.88 -6.49 -4.32
N GLU A 400 34.50 -7.58 -4.95
CA GLU A 400 35.37 -8.20 -5.94
C GLU A 400 34.99 -7.72 -7.34
N LYS A 401 35.82 -6.81 -7.89
CA LYS A 401 35.94 -6.56 -9.33
C LYS A 401 36.50 -7.78 -10.06
N ASP A 402 35.94 -8.95 -9.85
CA ASP A 402 36.38 -10.16 -10.54
C ASP A 402 35.18 -10.77 -11.28
N GLN A 403 34.95 -10.26 -12.51
CA GLN A 403 33.91 -10.73 -13.43
C GLN A 403 34.17 -12.14 -13.97
N ASN A 404 35.19 -12.87 -13.51
CA ASN A 404 35.61 -14.15 -14.12
C ASN A 404 35.67 -15.36 -13.17
N LYS A 405 35.12 -15.30 -11.94
CA LYS A 405 34.98 -16.53 -11.16
C LYS A 405 33.53 -17.02 -11.22
N LYS A 406 33.34 -18.23 -11.79
CA LYS A 406 32.12 -19.02 -11.59
C LYS A 406 31.78 -19.01 -10.11
N LYS A 407 30.77 -18.23 -9.71
CA LYS A 407 30.32 -18.13 -8.31
C LYS A 407 29.88 -19.53 -7.86
N ASN A 408 30.68 -20.20 -7.08
CA ASN A 408 30.15 -21.19 -6.16
C ASN A 408 29.19 -20.44 -5.24
N LYS A 409 27.89 -20.55 -5.50
CA LYS A 409 26.83 -20.03 -4.61
C LYS A 409 26.91 -20.86 -3.32
N ILE A 410 27.71 -20.42 -2.37
CA ILE A 410 27.68 -20.96 -1.00
C ILE A 410 26.30 -20.57 -0.48
N ALA A 411 25.48 -21.57 -0.13
CA ALA A 411 24.20 -21.32 0.49
C ALA A 411 24.46 -20.58 1.84
N PRO A 412 23.71 -19.53 2.14
CA PRO A 412 23.88 -18.81 3.40
C PRO A 412 23.59 -19.75 4.57
N THR A 413 24.40 -19.66 5.61
CA THR A 413 24.19 -20.46 6.83
C THR A 413 23.16 -19.72 7.71
N PRO A 414 22.04 -20.34 8.08
CA PRO A 414 21.11 -19.74 9.02
C PRO A 414 21.73 -19.60 10.41
N ASP A 415 21.33 -18.59 11.17
CA ASP A 415 21.72 -18.43 12.57
C ASP A 415 21.10 -19.54 13.43
N THR A 416 19.83 -19.83 13.17
CA THR A 416 19.08 -20.94 13.78
C THR A 416 17.94 -21.39 12.85
N THR A 417 17.25 -22.49 13.24
CA THR A 417 16.02 -22.94 12.58
C THR A 417 14.93 -23.12 13.62
N LYS A 418 13.74 -22.62 13.36
CA LYS A 418 12.56 -22.71 14.23
C LYS A 418 11.38 -23.30 13.45
N GLN A 419 10.37 -23.74 14.18
CA GLN A 419 9.11 -24.18 13.60
C GLN A 419 8.18 -22.98 13.45
N GLU A 420 7.65 -22.77 12.24
CA GLU A 420 6.62 -21.76 11.95
C GLU A 420 5.42 -22.42 11.26
N PHE A 421 4.23 -21.91 11.58
CA PHE A 421 2.99 -22.41 10.99
C PHE A 421 2.55 -21.58 9.80
N PHE A 422 2.34 -22.26 8.67
CA PHE A 422 1.82 -21.70 7.42
C PHE A 422 0.59 -22.49 6.95
N ASP A 423 0.07 -22.13 5.78
CA ASP A 423 -1.09 -22.83 5.16
C ASP A 423 -0.88 -24.35 4.99
N ASN A 424 0.35 -24.80 4.91
CA ASN A 424 0.71 -26.22 4.74
C ASN A 424 1.05 -26.91 6.08
N GLY A 425 0.81 -26.23 7.21
CA GLY A 425 1.15 -26.71 8.55
C GLY A 425 2.50 -26.20 9.06
N TRP A 426 3.04 -26.86 10.08
CA TRP A 426 4.34 -26.54 10.66
C TRP A 426 5.49 -26.85 9.70
N CYS A 427 6.37 -25.86 9.50
CA CYS A 427 7.53 -25.94 8.63
C CYS A 427 8.81 -25.59 9.39
N ASP A 428 9.90 -26.30 9.06
CA ASP A 428 11.25 -25.91 9.48
C ASP A 428 11.64 -24.61 8.77
N THR A 429 11.79 -23.53 9.54
CA THR A 429 12.01 -22.18 9.00
C THR A 429 13.37 -21.67 9.47
N PRO A 430 14.35 -21.52 8.54
CA PRO A 430 15.66 -20.95 8.84
C PRO A 430 15.55 -19.45 9.13
N ILE A 431 16.28 -18.99 10.16
CA ILE A 431 16.36 -17.60 10.55
C ILE A 431 17.72 -17.05 10.18
N PHE A 432 17.72 -15.90 9.52
CA PHE A 432 18.92 -15.22 9.05
C PHE A 432 18.99 -13.81 9.66
N LEU A 433 20.21 -13.39 10.03
CA LEU A 433 20.51 -12.00 10.37
C LEU A 433 20.94 -11.28 9.10
N ILE A 434 20.27 -10.18 8.74
CA ILE A 434 20.51 -9.48 7.47
C ILE A 434 21.96 -9.01 7.35
N GLU A 435 22.59 -8.65 8.47
CA GLU A 435 23.98 -8.16 8.53
C GLU A 435 25.02 -9.23 8.17
N THR A 436 24.65 -10.51 8.27
CA THR A 436 25.55 -11.65 7.94
C THR A 436 25.41 -12.14 6.52
N LEU A 437 24.41 -11.63 5.78
CA LEU A 437 24.08 -12.09 4.45
C LEU A 437 24.91 -11.38 3.38
N PRO A 438 25.50 -12.13 2.42
CA PRO A 438 26.19 -11.51 1.29
C PRO A 438 25.21 -10.92 0.27
N SER A 439 25.60 -9.80 -0.35
CA SER A 439 24.83 -9.19 -1.42
C SER A 439 24.60 -10.16 -2.59
N GLY A 440 23.41 -10.13 -3.18
CA GLY A 440 23.01 -11.00 -4.28
C GLY A 440 22.65 -12.43 -3.84
N VAL A 441 22.62 -12.72 -2.55
CA VAL A 441 22.14 -14.01 -2.04
C VAL A 441 20.62 -14.12 -2.25
N VAL A 442 20.18 -15.32 -2.64
CA VAL A 442 18.74 -15.64 -2.75
C VAL A 442 18.37 -16.60 -1.62
N ILE A 443 17.41 -16.19 -0.81
CA ILE A 443 16.84 -16.99 0.27
C ILE A 443 15.43 -17.41 -0.14
N ARG A 444 15.22 -18.72 -0.20
CA ARG A 444 13.90 -19.29 -0.52
C ARG A 444 13.08 -19.45 0.74
N GLY A 445 11.79 -19.09 0.66
CA GLY A 445 10.83 -19.34 1.72
C GLY A 445 10.43 -20.82 1.87
N PRO A 446 10.04 -21.27 3.07
CA PRO A 446 9.86 -20.44 4.25
C PRO A 446 11.19 -20.00 4.89
N ALA A 447 11.29 -18.76 5.30
CA ALA A 447 12.46 -18.22 6.01
C ALA A 447 12.09 -16.95 6.79
N VAL A 448 12.84 -16.64 7.82
CA VAL A 448 12.77 -15.33 8.52
C VAL A 448 14.09 -14.60 8.35
N ILE A 449 14.00 -13.33 7.96
CA ILE A 449 15.15 -12.44 7.91
C ILE A 449 14.98 -11.36 8.97
N MET A 450 15.86 -11.39 9.96
CA MET A 450 15.86 -10.43 11.05
C MET A 450 16.71 -9.21 10.69
N ASN A 451 16.15 -8.06 10.92
CA ASN A 451 16.83 -6.77 10.86
C ASN A 451 16.70 -6.13 12.25
N GLY A 452 17.66 -5.33 12.71
CA GLY A 452 17.64 -4.73 14.05
C GLY A 452 16.37 -3.94 14.40
N THR A 453 15.50 -3.62 13.43
CA THR A 453 14.27 -2.84 13.61
C THR A 453 13.01 -3.54 13.12
N ALA A 454 13.11 -4.67 12.43
CA ALA A 454 11.96 -5.37 11.86
C ALA A 454 12.23 -6.87 11.62
N THR A 455 11.17 -7.65 11.61
CA THR A 455 11.17 -9.06 11.23
C THR A 455 10.51 -9.20 9.86
N CYS A 456 11.23 -9.79 8.89
CA CYS A 456 10.69 -10.06 7.56
C CYS A 456 10.42 -11.55 7.41
N VAL A 457 9.16 -11.92 7.22
CA VAL A 457 8.72 -13.30 6.98
C VAL A 457 8.67 -13.57 5.48
N ILE A 458 9.47 -14.51 5.01
CA ILE A 458 9.48 -15.00 3.64
C ILE A 458 8.64 -16.26 3.60
N GLU A 459 7.42 -16.15 3.11
CA GLU A 459 6.47 -17.26 3.09
C GLU A 459 6.86 -18.34 2.04
N PRO A 460 6.34 -19.56 2.17
CA PRO A 460 6.47 -20.59 1.13
C PRO A 460 6.05 -20.05 -0.25
N GLY A 461 6.83 -20.34 -1.29
CA GLY A 461 6.63 -19.84 -2.65
C GLY A 461 7.09 -18.39 -2.86
N CYS A 462 7.85 -17.82 -1.91
CA CYS A 462 8.49 -16.53 -2.06
C CYS A 462 10.01 -16.69 -2.05
N ASP A 463 10.71 -15.90 -2.86
CA ASP A 463 12.17 -15.85 -2.93
C ASP A 463 12.67 -14.44 -2.63
N ALA A 464 13.49 -14.28 -1.59
CA ALA A 464 14.08 -13.00 -1.20
C ALA A 464 15.51 -12.87 -1.70
N THR A 465 15.82 -11.76 -2.36
CA THR A 465 17.17 -11.42 -2.83
C THR A 465 17.68 -10.19 -2.08
N LEU A 466 18.87 -10.28 -1.48
CA LEU A 466 19.51 -9.14 -0.84
C LEU A 466 20.24 -8.28 -1.88
N THR A 467 19.88 -6.99 -1.96
CA THR A 467 20.51 -6.04 -2.88
C THR A 467 21.89 -5.59 -2.39
N ARG A 468 22.67 -4.95 -3.25
CA ARG A 468 23.96 -4.32 -2.87
C ARG A 468 23.82 -3.18 -1.85
N PHE A 469 22.63 -2.68 -1.67
CA PHE A 469 22.31 -1.62 -0.70
C PHE A 469 21.73 -2.16 0.61
N GLY A 470 21.62 -3.49 0.75
CA GLY A 470 21.10 -4.14 1.95
C GLY A 470 19.58 -4.19 2.04
N ASP A 471 18.89 -3.94 0.94
CA ASP A 471 17.44 -4.07 0.87
C ASP A 471 17.05 -5.47 0.40
N LEU A 472 15.83 -5.90 0.71
CA LEU A 472 15.29 -7.18 0.25
C LEU A 472 14.32 -6.95 -0.91
N LYS A 473 14.57 -7.63 -2.03
CA LYS A 473 13.62 -7.79 -3.12
C LYS A 473 13.02 -9.19 -3.01
N ILE A 474 11.70 -9.28 -2.86
CA ILE A 474 11.01 -10.55 -2.68
C ILE A 474 10.13 -10.79 -3.91
N ALA A 475 10.40 -11.88 -4.61
CA ALA A 475 9.52 -12.40 -5.65
C ALA A 475 8.44 -13.26 -5.00
N VAL A 476 7.17 -12.98 -5.30
CA VAL A 476 6.01 -13.67 -4.74
C VAL A 476 5.36 -14.53 -5.81
N ASP A 477 5.22 -15.83 -5.55
CA ASP A 477 4.45 -16.72 -6.42
C ASP A 477 2.95 -16.49 -6.17
N VAL A 478 2.29 -15.92 -7.17
CA VAL A 478 0.84 -15.67 -7.17
C VAL A 478 0.07 -16.79 -7.90
N ALA A 479 0.71 -17.59 -8.73
CA ALA A 479 0.06 -18.64 -9.52
C ALA A 479 -0.37 -19.86 -8.66
N GLY A 480 0.25 -20.06 -7.51
CA GLY A 480 -0.14 -21.12 -6.57
C GLY A 480 -1.54 -20.97 -5.97
N LEU A 481 -2.19 -19.81 -6.11
CA LEU A 481 -3.58 -19.59 -5.66
C LEU A 481 -4.61 -20.10 -6.68
N GLU A 482 -4.35 -19.98 -7.97
CA GLU A 482 -5.30 -20.40 -9.02
C GLU A 482 -5.53 -21.91 -8.99
N ASN A 483 -4.49 -22.70 -8.72
CA ASN A 483 -4.58 -24.16 -8.64
C ASN A 483 -5.27 -24.69 -7.35
N ARG A 484 -5.44 -23.86 -6.31
CA ARG A 484 -6.15 -24.27 -5.08
C ARG A 484 -7.66 -24.15 -5.18
N ASN A 485 -8.16 -23.30 -6.10
CA ASN A 485 -9.61 -23.10 -6.31
C ASN A 485 -10.24 -24.15 -7.25
N GLU A 486 -9.46 -24.99 -7.91
CA GLU A 486 -9.96 -26.06 -8.80
C GLU A 486 -10.25 -27.39 -8.07
N THR A 487 -10.23 -27.42 -6.74
CA THR A 487 -10.59 -28.64 -6.02
C THR A 487 -12.09 -28.86 -5.98
N LYS A 488 -12.53 -29.72 -6.91
CA LYS A 488 -13.75 -30.57 -6.85
C LYS A 488 -15.07 -29.83 -6.57
N GLU A 489 -15.83 -29.63 -7.62
CA GLU A 489 -17.30 -29.65 -7.54
C GLU A 489 -17.77 -30.96 -6.88
N THR A 490 -17.73 -30.99 -5.57
CA THR A 490 -18.48 -32.00 -4.82
C THR A 490 -19.89 -31.48 -4.66
N SER A 491 -20.83 -32.19 -5.18
CA SER A 491 -22.29 -31.91 -5.20
C SER A 491 -22.98 -31.94 -3.81
N GLN A 492 -22.23 -31.80 -2.72
CA GLN A 492 -22.77 -31.62 -1.37
C GLN A 492 -22.40 -30.22 -0.85
N PRO A 493 -23.33 -29.51 -0.19
CA PRO A 493 -23.02 -28.22 0.43
C PRO A 493 -21.95 -28.44 1.50
N THR A 494 -20.74 -27.94 1.22
CA THR A 494 -19.65 -27.91 2.20
C THR A 494 -20.01 -26.92 3.31
N PRO A 495 -19.74 -27.24 4.59
CA PRO A 495 -19.90 -26.28 5.68
C PRO A 495 -19.18 -24.98 5.37
N VAL A 496 -19.81 -23.85 5.68
CA VAL A 496 -19.24 -22.53 5.43
C VAL A 496 -18.03 -22.34 6.33
N ASP A 497 -16.85 -22.15 5.72
CA ASP A 497 -15.63 -21.79 6.45
C ASP A 497 -15.76 -20.35 7.01
N PRO A 498 -15.73 -20.18 8.35
CA PRO A 498 -15.94 -18.88 8.98
C PRO A 498 -14.85 -17.85 8.66
N VAL A 499 -13.63 -18.28 8.33
CA VAL A 499 -12.54 -17.40 7.89
C VAL A 499 -12.84 -16.86 6.50
N ASN A 500 -13.19 -17.75 5.54
CA ASN A 500 -13.57 -17.34 4.20
C ASN A 500 -14.82 -16.47 4.21
N LEU A 501 -15.82 -16.79 5.06
CA LEU A 501 -17.00 -15.94 5.23
C LEU A 501 -16.61 -14.51 5.65
N SER A 502 -15.68 -14.37 6.58
CA SER A 502 -15.18 -13.08 7.06
C SER A 502 -14.44 -12.31 5.96
N ILE A 503 -13.59 -13.00 5.19
CA ILE A 503 -12.84 -12.42 4.07
C ILE A 503 -13.80 -11.93 2.97
N PHE A 504 -14.74 -12.77 2.52
CA PHE A 504 -15.70 -12.38 1.48
C PHE A 504 -16.65 -11.28 1.95
N SER A 505 -17.08 -11.30 3.20
CA SER A 505 -17.89 -10.21 3.78
C SER A 505 -17.15 -8.87 3.70
N ASN A 506 -15.86 -8.83 4.05
CA ASN A 506 -15.03 -7.64 3.95
C ASN A 506 -14.83 -7.18 2.50
N ARG A 507 -14.64 -8.11 1.55
CA ARG A 507 -14.49 -7.80 0.12
C ARG A 507 -15.75 -7.20 -0.47
N PHE A 508 -16.90 -7.83 -0.26
CA PHE A 508 -18.17 -7.33 -0.76
C PHE A 508 -18.55 -5.99 -0.13
N MET A 509 -18.27 -5.81 1.17
CA MET A 509 -18.46 -4.50 1.81
C MET A 509 -17.60 -3.43 1.14
N GLY A 510 -16.31 -3.72 0.87
CA GLY A 510 -15.42 -2.81 0.16
C GLY A 510 -15.94 -2.44 -1.24
N ILE A 511 -16.50 -3.39 -1.99
CA ILE A 511 -17.12 -3.12 -3.30
C ILE A 511 -18.33 -2.18 -3.15
N ALA A 512 -19.24 -2.46 -2.22
CA ALA A 512 -20.43 -1.64 -2.00
C ALA A 512 -20.07 -0.19 -1.57
N GLU A 513 -19.01 -0.03 -0.78
CA GLU A 513 -18.49 1.30 -0.43
C GLU A 513 -17.85 2.04 -1.61
N GLN A 514 -17.10 1.33 -2.46
CA GLN A 514 -16.56 1.92 -3.69
C GLN A 514 -17.66 2.37 -4.65
N MET A 515 -18.72 1.56 -4.81
CA MET A 515 -19.91 1.96 -5.56
C MET A 515 -20.51 3.26 -5.01
N GLY A 516 -20.63 3.37 -3.69
CA GLY A 516 -21.15 4.57 -3.02
C GLY A 516 -20.29 5.80 -3.29
N ARG A 517 -18.98 5.70 -3.18
CA ARG A 517 -18.04 6.80 -3.46
C ARG A 517 -18.09 7.25 -4.91
N THR A 518 -18.14 6.31 -5.84
CA THR A 518 -18.27 6.63 -7.26
C THR A 518 -19.59 7.35 -7.53
N LEU A 519 -20.69 6.85 -6.97
CA LEU A 519 -22.00 7.49 -7.10
C LEU A 519 -22.00 8.92 -6.53
N GLN A 520 -21.43 9.13 -5.33
CA GLN A 520 -21.32 10.45 -4.72
C GLN A 520 -20.55 11.42 -5.62
N ARG A 521 -19.40 11.01 -6.15
CA ARG A 521 -18.52 11.87 -6.97
C ARG A 521 -19.09 12.21 -8.33
N THR A 522 -19.86 11.32 -8.93
CA THR A 522 -20.40 11.48 -10.30
C THR A 522 -21.83 12.02 -10.33
N ALA A 523 -22.55 12.01 -9.20
CA ALA A 523 -23.92 12.51 -9.13
C ALA A 523 -23.99 14.04 -9.26
N VAL A 524 -25.07 14.52 -9.86
CA VAL A 524 -25.41 15.97 -9.94
C VAL A 524 -26.36 16.36 -8.81
N SER A 525 -27.02 15.39 -8.19
CA SER A 525 -28.00 15.61 -7.13
C SER A 525 -27.34 16.01 -5.81
N THR A 526 -27.73 17.16 -5.26
CA THR A 526 -27.33 17.63 -3.92
C THR A 526 -27.66 16.61 -2.82
N ASN A 527 -28.79 15.89 -2.97
CA ASN A 527 -29.15 14.86 -1.99
C ASN A 527 -28.15 13.71 -1.94
N ILE A 528 -27.61 13.32 -3.09
CA ILE A 528 -26.60 12.25 -3.17
C ILE A 528 -25.24 12.78 -2.74
N LYS A 529 -24.82 13.96 -3.24
CA LYS A 529 -23.49 14.51 -3.00
C LYS A 529 -23.25 14.98 -1.58
N GLU A 530 -24.16 15.84 -1.07
CA GLU A 530 -23.96 16.55 0.19
C GLU A 530 -24.69 15.87 1.36
N ARG A 531 -25.92 15.39 1.10
CA ARG A 531 -26.73 14.77 2.16
C ARG A 531 -26.49 13.28 2.30
N LEU A 532 -25.77 12.67 1.36
CA LEU A 532 -25.45 11.25 1.32
C LEU A 532 -26.70 10.34 1.44
N ASP A 533 -27.83 10.82 0.87
CA ASP A 533 -29.12 10.15 0.93
C ASP A 533 -29.20 9.03 -0.12
N PHE A 534 -28.37 8.03 0.04
CA PHE A 534 -28.34 6.82 -0.80
C PHE A 534 -27.79 5.63 -0.03
N SER A 535 -27.92 4.45 -0.60
CA SER A 535 -27.21 3.25 -0.17
C SER A 535 -26.87 2.38 -1.37
N CYS A 536 -25.77 1.66 -1.30
CA CYS A 536 -25.37 0.69 -2.30
C CYS A 536 -25.50 -0.72 -1.74
N ALA A 537 -26.02 -1.65 -2.54
CA ALA A 537 -26.18 -3.03 -2.13
C ALA A 537 -25.84 -4.00 -3.26
N LEU A 538 -25.34 -5.17 -2.89
CA LEU A 538 -25.14 -6.30 -3.79
C LEU A 538 -26.14 -7.39 -3.43
N PHE A 539 -26.73 -7.98 -4.45
CA PHE A 539 -27.69 -9.07 -4.32
C PHE A 539 -27.18 -10.32 -5.03
N ALA A 540 -27.48 -11.46 -4.46
CA ALA A 540 -27.23 -12.74 -5.12
C ALA A 540 -28.23 -12.97 -6.28
N PRO A 541 -27.96 -13.92 -7.19
CA PRO A 541 -28.85 -14.21 -8.33
C PRO A 541 -30.28 -14.58 -7.95
N ASP A 542 -30.49 -15.09 -6.75
CA ASP A 542 -31.82 -15.42 -6.19
C ASP A 542 -32.56 -14.22 -5.57
N GLY A 543 -31.93 -13.02 -5.57
CA GLY A 543 -32.44 -11.81 -4.96
C GLY A 543 -32.13 -11.66 -3.48
N GLY A 544 -31.38 -12.57 -2.88
CA GLY A 544 -30.90 -12.47 -1.50
C GLY A 544 -29.91 -11.31 -1.33
N LEU A 545 -30.06 -10.54 -0.25
CA LEU A 545 -29.12 -9.44 0.06
C LEU A 545 -27.78 -10.02 0.54
N VAL A 546 -26.72 -9.76 -0.21
CA VAL A 546 -25.34 -10.14 0.16
C VAL A 546 -24.72 -9.11 1.09
N VAL A 547 -24.76 -7.85 0.70
CA VAL A 547 -24.18 -6.74 1.48
C VAL A 547 -24.88 -5.44 1.16
N ARG A 548 -24.90 -4.53 2.13
CA ARG A 548 -25.38 -3.16 1.98
C ARG A 548 -24.41 -2.21 2.67
N ALA A 549 -23.95 -1.18 1.95
CA ALA A 549 -23.18 -0.08 2.48
C ALA A 549 -24.04 1.19 2.51
N PHE A 550 -23.91 1.93 3.59
CA PHE A 550 -24.41 3.30 3.71
C PHE A 550 -23.22 4.25 3.51
N PRO A 551 -23.44 5.47 2.99
CA PRO A 551 -22.41 6.50 2.97
C PRO A 551 -21.92 6.75 4.40
N ILE A 552 -20.63 6.87 4.57
CA ILE A 552 -19.96 7.13 5.86
C ILE A 552 -19.69 8.62 5.97
#